data_de4a8afa1bc6e3e0e7494bc716c54924
#
_entry.id   de4a8afa1bc6e3e0e7494bc716c54924
#
_cell.length_a   1.000
_cell.length_b   1.000
_cell.length_c   1.000
_cell.angle_alpha   90.00
_cell.angle_beta   90.00
_cell.angle_gamma   90.00
#
_symmetry.space_group_name_H-M   'P 1'
#
loop_
_entity.id
_entity.type
_entity.pdbx_description
1 polymer ?
#
loop_
_entity_poly.entity_id
_entity_poly.type
_entity_poly.pdbx_seq_one_letter_code
_entity_poly.pdbx_strand_id
1 'polypeptide(L)'
;MKLPKLRPQKLKIGDTIGVVAPSSPIIGNNIEELNKAKEIVEKSGFKVKYSKNIFSNTNGYSSTAKEKAEDINEMFADKEVKMIWCAKGGNNSNSTFEYLDYELIKKNPKIICGYSDITSITNMITEKTGLVTFSGTNFKTIATDETDFSYKQALNRFVNGSLELGTENEEYITIQEGKTSGELIGGNLSLIRGMVAGKYSLDFTDKILFLEELGFETDP
;
A
#
# COMPACT_ATOMS: atom_id res chain seq x y z
N MET A 1 -14.02 3.40 -21.02
CA MET A 1 -14.93 2.41 -20.38
C MET A 1 -14.37 2.10 -19.00
N LYS A 2 -15.14 2.33 -17.90
CA LYS A 2 -14.65 2.03 -16.55
C LYS A 2 -14.40 0.52 -16.41
N LEU A 3 -13.24 0.15 -15.86
CA LEU A 3 -12.91 -1.26 -15.59
C LEU A 3 -13.82 -1.81 -14.47
N PRO A 4 -14.24 -3.09 -14.56
CA PRO A 4 -14.96 -3.73 -13.47
C PRO A 4 -14.08 -3.79 -12.23
N LYS A 5 -14.68 -3.56 -11.05
CA LYS A 5 -13.94 -3.61 -9.78
C LYS A 5 -13.63 -5.04 -9.38
N LEU A 6 -12.35 -5.32 -9.19
CA LEU A 6 -11.85 -6.57 -8.66
C LEU A 6 -11.61 -6.42 -7.15
N ARG A 7 -12.34 -7.17 -6.35
CA ARG A 7 -12.16 -7.19 -4.88
C ARG A 7 -11.29 -8.37 -4.51
N PRO A 8 -10.15 -8.16 -3.82
CA PRO A 8 -9.33 -9.26 -3.33
C PRO A 8 -10.07 -10.06 -2.26
N GLN A 9 -9.67 -11.31 -2.07
CA GLN A 9 -10.20 -12.14 -0.97
C GLN A 9 -9.67 -11.62 0.36
N LYS A 10 -10.48 -11.80 1.41
CA LYS A 10 -10.06 -11.53 2.79
C LYS A 10 -8.96 -12.48 3.23
N LEU A 11 -8.09 -12.02 4.13
CA LEU A 11 -7.10 -12.88 4.78
C LEU A 11 -7.76 -13.86 5.76
N LYS A 12 -7.11 -15.01 5.93
CA LYS A 12 -7.45 -16.00 6.95
C LYS A 12 -6.20 -16.31 7.76
N ILE A 13 -6.38 -16.63 9.03
CA ILE A 13 -5.28 -17.12 9.86
C ILE A 13 -4.61 -18.31 9.17
N GLY A 14 -3.29 -18.31 9.15
CA GLY A 14 -2.45 -19.25 8.41
C GLY A 14 -2.05 -18.83 7.01
N ASP A 15 -2.67 -17.78 6.44
CA ASP A 15 -2.30 -17.24 5.13
C ASP A 15 -0.88 -16.64 5.13
N THR A 16 -0.26 -16.61 3.96
CA THR A 16 1.05 -16.01 3.76
C THR A 16 0.91 -14.57 3.27
N ILE A 17 1.59 -13.65 3.95
CA ILE A 17 1.74 -12.25 3.59
C ILE A 17 3.11 -12.06 2.94
N GLY A 18 3.14 -11.63 1.67
CA GLY A 18 4.34 -11.25 0.97
C GLY A 18 4.73 -9.81 1.30
N VAL A 19 5.99 -9.56 1.62
CA VAL A 19 6.50 -8.22 1.92
C VAL A 19 7.48 -7.79 0.84
N VAL A 20 7.23 -6.61 0.23
CA VAL A 20 8.04 -6.04 -0.85
C VAL A 20 8.56 -4.64 -0.47
N ALA A 21 9.72 -4.26 -0.97
CA ALA A 21 10.31 -2.93 -0.77
C ALA A 21 10.40 -2.15 -2.09
N PRO A 22 9.29 -1.62 -2.63
CA PRO A 22 9.29 -0.99 -3.95
C PRO A 22 9.79 0.46 -3.95
N SER A 23 10.21 1.00 -2.82
CA SER A 23 10.56 2.41 -2.62
C SER A 23 11.97 2.57 -2.03
N SER A 24 12.08 3.10 -0.81
CA SER A 24 13.38 3.26 -0.14
C SER A 24 13.95 1.93 0.35
N PRO A 25 15.29 1.80 0.45
CA PRO A 25 15.94 0.58 0.91
C PRO A 25 15.68 0.32 2.40
N ILE A 26 15.68 -0.95 2.76
CA ILE A 26 15.62 -1.41 4.16
C ILE A 26 17.04 -1.61 4.65
N ILE A 27 17.60 -0.60 5.31
CA ILE A 27 18.98 -0.56 5.80
C ILE A 27 19.04 -0.04 7.24
N GLY A 28 20.14 -0.33 7.94
CA GLY A 28 20.33 0.13 9.33
C GLY A 28 19.20 -0.36 10.25
N ASN A 29 18.71 0.51 11.12
CA ASN A 29 17.64 0.20 12.07
C ASN A 29 16.33 -0.26 11.41
N ASN A 30 16.09 0.10 10.14
CA ASN A 30 14.90 -0.38 9.42
C ASN A 30 14.89 -1.90 9.27
N ILE A 31 16.04 -2.59 9.28
CA ILE A 31 16.12 -4.05 9.22
C ILE A 31 15.55 -4.67 10.50
N GLU A 32 15.95 -4.14 11.65
CA GLU A 32 15.47 -4.60 12.97
C GLU A 32 13.97 -4.35 13.12
N GLU A 33 13.51 -3.16 12.73
CA GLU A 33 12.09 -2.80 12.74
C GLU A 33 11.26 -3.71 11.81
N LEU A 34 11.76 -4.01 10.61
CA LEU A 34 11.09 -4.91 9.67
C LEU A 34 10.99 -6.34 10.24
N ASN A 35 12.05 -6.84 10.86
CA ASN A 35 12.06 -8.17 11.48
C ASN A 35 11.14 -8.22 12.72
N LYS A 36 11.11 -7.17 13.54
CA LYS A 36 10.17 -7.06 14.66
C LYS A 36 8.71 -7.05 14.16
N ALA A 37 8.42 -6.31 13.09
CA ALA A 37 7.09 -6.34 12.46
C ALA A 37 6.72 -7.73 11.97
N LYS A 38 7.67 -8.46 11.36
CA LYS A 38 7.46 -9.86 10.98
C LYS A 38 7.08 -10.73 12.17
N GLU A 39 7.81 -10.64 13.29
CA GLU A 39 7.50 -11.40 14.49
C GLU A 39 6.10 -11.11 15.04
N ILE A 40 5.66 -9.83 15.04
CA ILE A 40 4.33 -9.42 15.48
C ILE A 40 3.27 -10.07 14.59
N VAL A 41 3.45 -10.00 13.28
CA VAL A 41 2.52 -10.56 12.30
C VAL A 41 2.46 -12.09 12.38
N GLU A 42 3.61 -12.75 12.56
CA GLU A 42 3.67 -14.21 12.73
C GLU A 42 3.04 -14.67 14.06
N LYS A 43 3.23 -13.92 15.15
CA LYS A 43 2.53 -14.16 16.42
C LYS A 43 1.00 -14.00 16.31
N SER A 44 0.54 -13.20 15.35
CA SER A 44 -0.90 -13.06 15.04
C SER A 44 -1.45 -14.21 14.18
N GLY A 45 -0.63 -15.21 13.86
CA GLY A 45 -1.03 -16.45 13.18
C GLY A 45 -0.90 -16.42 11.66
N PHE A 46 -0.21 -15.43 11.07
CA PHE A 46 0.10 -15.39 9.65
C PHE A 46 1.51 -15.91 9.37
N LYS A 47 1.80 -16.21 8.11
CA LYS A 47 3.15 -16.46 7.61
C LYS A 47 3.66 -15.23 6.89
N VAL A 48 4.96 -14.93 7.00
CA VAL A 48 5.57 -13.78 6.31
C VAL A 48 6.66 -14.27 5.36
N LYS A 49 6.54 -13.86 4.09
CA LYS A 49 7.50 -14.13 3.03
C LYS A 49 8.09 -12.82 2.52
N TYR A 50 9.40 -12.64 2.65
CA TYR A 50 10.10 -11.50 2.06
C TYR A 50 10.34 -11.71 0.58
N SER A 51 10.27 -10.63 -0.20
CA SER A 51 10.67 -10.65 -1.60
C SER A 51 12.18 -10.83 -1.74
N LYS A 52 12.61 -11.23 -2.93
CA LYS A 52 14.03 -11.51 -3.25
C LYS A 52 14.92 -10.31 -2.95
N ASN A 53 14.48 -9.10 -3.30
CA ASN A 53 15.28 -7.88 -3.20
C ASN A 53 14.94 -7.04 -1.96
N ILE A 54 14.28 -7.60 -0.93
CA ILE A 54 13.78 -6.85 0.24
C ILE A 54 14.87 -6.03 0.95
N PHE A 55 16.10 -6.53 1.02
CA PHE A 55 17.26 -5.89 1.67
C PHE A 55 18.27 -5.29 0.67
N SER A 56 17.91 -5.21 -0.61
CA SER A 56 18.78 -4.60 -1.61
C SER A 56 18.88 -3.09 -1.41
N ASN A 57 20.01 -2.52 -1.81
CA ASN A 57 20.27 -1.09 -1.80
C ASN A 57 21.09 -0.74 -3.06
N THR A 58 20.44 -0.15 -4.03
CA THR A 58 21.03 0.22 -5.31
C THR A 58 20.95 1.73 -5.48
N ASN A 59 22.08 2.42 -5.33
CA ASN A 59 22.18 3.88 -5.47
C ASN A 59 21.20 4.67 -4.58
N GLY A 60 20.96 4.19 -3.35
CA GLY A 60 20.04 4.84 -2.41
C GLY A 60 18.56 4.46 -2.59
N TYR A 61 18.23 3.60 -3.55
CA TYR A 61 16.92 2.97 -3.72
C TYR A 61 16.96 1.50 -3.32
N SER A 62 15.81 0.90 -3.03
CA SER A 62 15.76 -0.52 -2.64
C SER A 62 16.34 -1.43 -3.72
N SER A 63 16.04 -1.15 -5.00
CA SER A 63 16.53 -1.89 -6.17
C SER A 63 16.37 -1.06 -7.43
N THR A 64 16.74 -1.61 -8.58
CA THR A 64 16.39 -1.06 -9.88
C THR A 64 14.86 -1.09 -10.08
N ALA A 65 14.35 -0.23 -10.95
CA ALA A 65 12.93 -0.16 -11.27
C ALA A 65 12.34 -1.53 -11.69
N LYS A 66 13.11 -2.28 -12.47
CA LYS A 66 12.74 -3.60 -12.95
C LYS A 66 12.67 -4.62 -11.81
N GLU A 67 13.69 -4.70 -10.97
CA GLU A 67 13.74 -5.64 -9.84
C GLU A 67 12.63 -5.38 -8.81
N LYS A 68 12.33 -4.10 -8.53
CA LYS A 68 11.18 -3.73 -7.68
C LYS A 68 9.85 -4.25 -8.24
N ALA A 69 9.65 -4.11 -9.55
CA ALA A 69 8.45 -4.59 -10.21
C ALA A 69 8.41 -6.11 -10.29
N GLU A 70 9.56 -6.78 -10.53
CA GLU A 70 9.67 -8.23 -10.49
C GLU A 70 9.27 -8.78 -9.12
N ASP A 71 9.75 -8.19 -8.01
CA ASP A 71 9.35 -8.56 -6.65
C ASP A 71 7.83 -8.49 -6.46
N ILE A 72 7.19 -7.42 -6.96
CA ILE A 72 5.72 -7.27 -6.89
C ILE A 72 5.03 -8.33 -7.76
N ASN A 73 5.47 -8.51 -9.01
CA ASN A 73 4.89 -9.46 -9.95
C ASN A 73 5.00 -10.90 -9.42
N GLU A 74 6.15 -11.29 -8.88
CA GLU A 74 6.37 -12.59 -8.27
C GLU A 74 5.42 -12.84 -7.09
N MET A 75 5.21 -11.84 -6.22
CA MET A 75 4.27 -11.96 -5.10
C MET A 75 2.81 -12.06 -5.58
N PHE A 76 2.44 -11.39 -6.69
CA PHE A 76 1.12 -11.60 -7.30
C PHE A 76 1.00 -12.98 -7.96
N ALA A 77 2.06 -13.51 -8.57
CA ALA A 77 2.05 -14.84 -9.20
C ALA A 77 2.02 -15.98 -8.18
N ASP A 78 2.65 -15.81 -7.03
CA ASP A 78 2.79 -16.84 -6.01
C ASP A 78 1.42 -17.22 -5.40
N LYS A 79 1.01 -18.49 -5.56
CA LYS A 79 -0.28 -18.99 -5.08
C LYS A 79 -0.39 -19.09 -3.56
N GLU A 80 0.72 -19.15 -2.85
CA GLU A 80 0.75 -19.19 -1.39
C GLU A 80 0.51 -17.81 -0.79
N VAL A 81 0.99 -16.75 -1.44
CA VAL A 81 0.82 -15.36 -1.02
C VAL A 81 -0.62 -14.91 -1.22
N LYS A 82 -1.26 -14.42 -0.17
CA LYS A 82 -2.67 -13.92 -0.18
C LYS A 82 -2.77 -12.41 -0.06
N MET A 83 -1.75 -11.76 0.49
CA MET A 83 -1.63 -10.33 0.62
C MET A 83 -0.20 -9.90 0.29
N ILE A 84 -0.05 -8.71 -0.30
CA ILE A 84 1.22 -8.03 -0.49
C ILE A 84 1.23 -6.79 0.40
N TRP A 85 2.22 -6.70 1.29
CA TRP A 85 2.39 -5.55 2.17
C TRP A 85 3.68 -4.82 1.83
N CYS A 86 3.58 -3.54 1.49
CA CYS A 86 4.77 -2.74 1.20
C CYS A 86 5.53 -2.45 2.50
N ALA A 87 6.83 -2.67 2.49
CA ALA A 87 7.67 -2.59 3.68
C ALA A 87 7.79 -1.17 4.22
N LYS A 88 7.99 -0.20 3.31
CA LYS A 88 8.27 1.21 3.64
C LYS A 88 7.95 2.12 2.45
N GLY A 89 7.59 3.35 2.75
CA GLY A 89 7.55 4.44 1.79
C GLY A 89 8.94 4.99 1.43
N GLY A 90 8.98 6.20 0.92
CA GLY A 90 10.20 6.89 0.49
C GLY A 90 9.96 7.69 -0.78
N ASN A 91 10.68 7.35 -1.86
CA ASN A 91 10.50 7.93 -3.18
C ASN A 91 10.80 6.92 -4.28
N ASN A 92 10.38 7.21 -5.51
CA ASN A 92 10.74 6.43 -6.70
C ASN A 92 10.02 5.06 -6.84
N SER A 93 8.91 4.83 -6.15
CA SER A 93 8.10 3.63 -6.40
C SER A 93 7.39 3.69 -7.77
N ASN A 94 7.09 4.90 -8.27
CA ASN A 94 6.53 5.15 -9.59
C ASN A 94 7.41 4.65 -10.76
N SER A 95 8.71 4.45 -10.53
CA SER A 95 9.62 3.88 -11.53
C SER A 95 9.23 2.45 -11.95
N THR A 96 8.43 1.76 -11.15
CA THR A 96 7.97 0.38 -11.44
C THR A 96 6.89 0.29 -12.51
N PHE A 97 6.20 1.38 -12.85
CA PHE A 97 4.99 1.38 -13.68
C PHE A 97 5.14 0.68 -15.03
N GLU A 98 6.29 0.83 -15.70
CA GLU A 98 6.57 0.22 -17.00
C GLU A 98 6.83 -1.30 -16.91
N TYR A 99 7.18 -1.81 -15.73
CA TYR A 99 7.61 -3.19 -15.51
C TYR A 99 6.59 -4.03 -14.75
N LEU A 100 5.52 -3.41 -14.22
CA LEU A 100 4.41 -4.13 -13.59
C LEU A 100 3.60 -4.89 -14.64
N ASP A 101 3.39 -6.17 -14.40
CA ASP A 101 2.51 -7.00 -15.24
C ASP A 101 1.05 -6.85 -14.76
N TYR A 102 0.36 -5.85 -15.30
CA TYR A 102 -1.03 -5.56 -14.96
C TYR A 102 -1.99 -6.69 -15.32
N GLU A 103 -1.70 -7.48 -16.36
CA GLU A 103 -2.53 -8.63 -16.71
C GLU A 103 -2.35 -9.79 -15.73
N LEU A 104 -1.13 -10.02 -15.25
CA LEU A 104 -0.85 -10.97 -14.16
C LEU A 104 -1.60 -10.55 -12.88
N ILE A 105 -1.48 -9.27 -12.49
CA ILE A 105 -2.14 -8.70 -11.30
C ILE A 105 -3.65 -8.90 -11.39
N LYS A 106 -4.26 -8.58 -12.53
CA LYS A 106 -5.69 -8.73 -12.79
C LYS A 106 -6.17 -10.18 -12.67
N LYS A 107 -5.35 -11.13 -13.11
CA LYS A 107 -5.65 -12.58 -13.01
C LYS A 107 -5.43 -13.16 -11.61
N ASN A 108 -4.71 -12.47 -10.75
CA ASN A 108 -4.37 -12.92 -9.40
C ASN A 108 -4.67 -11.83 -8.36
N PRO A 109 -5.94 -11.38 -8.23
CA PRO A 109 -6.28 -10.27 -7.34
C PRO A 109 -5.96 -10.59 -5.88
N LYS A 110 -5.10 -9.79 -5.26
CA LYS A 110 -4.68 -9.91 -3.86
C LYS A 110 -4.77 -8.55 -3.17
N ILE A 111 -4.87 -8.54 -1.85
CA ILE A 111 -4.70 -7.34 -1.07
C ILE A 111 -3.29 -6.80 -1.33
N ILE A 112 -3.18 -5.52 -1.67
CA ILE A 112 -1.91 -4.78 -1.65
C ILE A 112 -2.10 -3.53 -0.82
N CYS A 113 -1.19 -3.28 0.13
CA CYS A 113 -1.31 -2.20 1.11
C CYS A 113 0.02 -1.45 1.30
N GLY A 114 -0.11 -0.16 1.52
CA GLY A 114 0.95 0.78 1.87
C GLY A 114 0.48 2.22 1.72
N TYR A 115 1.27 3.17 2.23
CA TYR A 115 0.99 4.60 2.16
C TYR A 115 2.25 5.40 1.80
N SER A 116 2.15 6.73 1.76
CA SER A 116 3.24 7.62 1.35
C SER A 116 3.60 7.37 -0.13
N ASP A 117 4.87 7.12 -0.48
CA ASP A 117 5.31 6.85 -1.86
C ASP A 117 4.56 5.68 -2.52
N ILE A 118 4.06 4.71 -1.73
CA ILE A 118 3.28 3.57 -2.22
C ILE A 118 1.95 4.01 -2.85
N THR A 119 1.46 5.20 -2.53
CA THR A 119 0.31 5.84 -3.18
C THR A 119 0.35 5.72 -4.70
N SER A 120 1.53 5.90 -5.30
CA SER A 120 1.68 5.83 -6.75
C SER A 120 1.39 4.42 -7.29
N ILE A 121 1.91 3.37 -6.65
CA ILE A 121 1.69 1.97 -7.06
C ILE A 121 0.23 1.56 -6.86
N THR A 122 -0.35 1.85 -5.68
CA THR A 122 -1.72 1.44 -5.38
C THR A 122 -2.73 2.07 -6.34
N ASN A 123 -2.61 3.37 -6.59
CA ASN A 123 -3.49 4.05 -7.55
C ASN A 123 -3.26 3.55 -8.98
N MET A 124 -2.00 3.33 -9.42
CA MET A 124 -1.72 2.85 -10.77
C MET A 124 -2.24 1.41 -11.00
N ILE A 125 -2.09 0.53 -10.01
CA ILE A 125 -2.67 -0.82 -10.08
C ILE A 125 -4.19 -0.73 -10.20
N THR A 126 -4.85 0.08 -9.38
CA THR A 126 -6.31 0.28 -9.45
C THR A 126 -6.74 0.80 -10.83
N GLU A 127 -6.05 1.82 -11.34
CA GLU A 127 -6.35 2.43 -12.64
C GLU A 127 -6.20 1.44 -13.80
N LYS A 128 -5.16 0.61 -13.79
CA LYS A 128 -4.86 -0.32 -14.89
C LYS A 128 -5.61 -1.65 -14.81
N THR A 129 -6.01 -2.07 -13.62
CA THR A 129 -6.57 -3.43 -13.43
C THR A 129 -7.99 -3.45 -12.89
N GLY A 130 -8.45 -2.38 -12.26
CA GLY A 130 -9.70 -2.34 -11.49
C GLY A 130 -9.57 -2.99 -10.10
N LEU A 131 -8.39 -3.48 -9.70
CA LEU A 131 -8.18 -4.06 -8.37
C LEU A 131 -8.37 -3.00 -7.28
N VAL A 132 -9.18 -3.32 -6.28
CA VAL A 132 -9.29 -2.52 -5.06
C VAL A 132 -8.02 -2.69 -4.26
N THR A 133 -7.29 -1.59 -4.07
CA THR A 133 -6.06 -1.51 -3.30
C THR A 133 -6.28 -0.73 -2.00
N PHE A 134 -5.30 -0.74 -1.10
CA PHE A 134 -5.46 -0.17 0.24
C PHE A 134 -4.36 0.85 0.53
N SER A 135 -4.77 2.07 0.86
CA SER A 135 -3.90 3.06 1.51
C SER A 135 -3.96 2.82 3.02
N GLY A 136 -2.86 2.44 3.62
CA GLY A 136 -2.78 2.09 5.03
C GLY A 136 -1.35 1.83 5.46
N THR A 137 -1.15 1.51 6.74
CA THR A 137 0.17 1.38 7.33
C THR A 137 1.13 0.53 6.49
N ASN A 138 2.39 0.95 6.41
CA ASN A 138 3.48 0.14 5.84
C ASN A 138 3.88 -0.96 6.83
N PHE A 139 4.39 -2.07 6.32
CA PHE A 139 4.69 -3.24 7.15
C PHE A 139 5.66 -2.93 8.30
N LYS A 140 6.74 -2.18 8.02
CA LYS A 140 7.72 -1.77 9.03
C LYS A 140 7.10 -0.96 10.17
N THR A 141 6.12 -0.11 9.89
CA THR A 141 5.48 0.77 10.87
C THR A 141 4.76 -0.01 11.98
N ILE A 142 4.37 -1.27 11.72
CA ILE A 142 3.78 -2.17 12.74
C ILE A 142 4.71 -2.31 13.97
N ALA A 143 6.02 -2.28 13.77
CA ALA A 143 7.00 -2.41 14.87
C ALA A 143 7.17 -1.13 15.70
N THR A 144 6.77 0.02 15.18
CA THR A 144 6.98 1.35 15.77
C THR A 144 5.68 2.03 16.21
N ASP A 145 4.52 1.43 15.91
CA ASP A 145 3.22 1.91 16.40
C ASP A 145 3.01 1.39 17.83
N GLU A 146 3.31 2.24 18.82
CA GLU A 146 3.21 1.91 20.25
C GLU A 146 1.77 1.58 20.68
N THR A 147 0.78 2.03 19.93
CA THR A 147 -0.64 1.81 20.23
C THR A 147 -1.22 0.54 19.61
N ASP A 148 -0.49 -0.07 18.68
CA ASP A 148 -0.99 -1.13 17.80
C ASP A 148 -2.25 -0.75 17.00
N PHE A 149 -2.67 0.52 17.04
CA PHE A 149 -3.90 0.98 16.43
C PHE A 149 -3.93 0.69 14.93
N SER A 150 -2.90 1.14 14.21
CA SER A 150 -2.81 0.97 12.76
C SER A 150 -2.84 -0.50 12.35
N TYR A 151 -2.15 -1.37 13.11
CA TYR A 151 -2.13 -2.80 12.84
C TYR A 151 -3.48 -3.46 13.11
N LYS A 152 -4.13 -3.12 14.24
CA LYS A 152 -5.47 -3.63 14.58
C LYS A 152 -6.51 -3.21 13.53
N GLN A 153 -6.47 -1.96 13.08
CA GLN A 153 -7.35 -1.46 12.01
C GLN A 153 -7.09 -2.20 10.68
N ALA A 154 -5.82 -2.43 10.33
CA ALA A 154 -5.46 -3.21 9.14
C ALA A 154 -6.01 -4.64 9.21
N LEU A 155 -5.82 -5.34 10.33
CA LEU A 155 -6.37 -6.69 10.51
C LEU A 155 -7.90 -6.70 10.45
N ASN A 156 -8.56 -5.74 11.11
CA ASN A 156 -10.01 -5.64 11.08
C ASN A 156 -10.52 -5.47 9.64
N ARG A 157 -9.81 -4.70 8.82
CA ARG A 157 -10.12 -4.51 7.40
C ARG A 157 -9.86 -5.78 6.59
N PHE A 158 -8.69 -6.38 6.74
CA PHE A 158 -8.23 -7.45 5.85
C PHE A 158 -8.81 -8.81 6.19
N VAL A 159 -9.06 -9.09 7.47
CA VAL A 159 -9.61 -10.37 7.97
C VAL A 159 -11.13 -10.31 8.09
N ASN A 160 -11.65 -9.31 8.81
CA ASN A 160 -13.08 -9.19 9.07
C ASN A 160 -13.82 -8.52 7.91
N GLY A 161 -13.12 -7.66 7.14
CA GLY A 161 -13.69 -6.86 6.03
C GLY A 161 -14.53 -5.70 6.55
N SER A 162 -14.24 -5.20 7.75
CA SER A 162 -14.89 -4.01 8.29
C SER A 162 -14.72 -2.82 7.35
N LEU A 163 -15.78 -2.05 7.16
CA LEU A 163 -15.77 -0.79 6.43
C LEU A 163 -15.77 0.43 7.37
N GLU A 164 -15.80 0.18 8.65
CA GLU A 164 -15.75 1.24 9.66
C GLU A 164 -14.34 1.84 9.71
N LEU A 165 -14.27 3.14 9.79
CA LEU A 165 -13.04 3.87 10.09
C LEU A 165 -12.93 3.96 11.61
N GLY A 166 -11.78 3.58 12.15
CA GLY A 166 -11.50 3.78 13.57
C GLY A 166 -11.41 5.28 13.87
N THR A 167 -12.19 5.72 14.81
CA THR A 167 -12.29 7.17 15.16
C THR A 167 -11.89 7.42 16.61
N GLU A 168 -11.29 6.44 17.26
CA GLU A 168 -11.16 6.40 18.73
C GLU A 168 -10.29 7.52 19.33
N ASN A 169 -9.51 8.25 18.52
CA ASN A 169 -8.54 9.22 19.02
C ASN A 169 -8.47 10.55 18.27
N GLU A 170 -9.41 10.88 17.39
CA GLU A 170 -9.27 12.08 16.56
C GLU A 170 -10.54 12.93 16.52
N GLU A 171 -10.36 14.23 16.71
CA GLU A 171 -11.40 15.22 16.40
C GLU A 171 -11.43 15.47 14.89
N TYR A 172 -12.57 15.22 14.26
CA TYR A 172 -12.79 15.58 12.87
C TYR A 172 -13.29 17.03 12.78
N ILE A 173 -12.62 17.81 11.93
CA ILE A 173 -13.05 19.18 11.62
C ILE A 173 -13.85 19.14 10.32
N THR A 174 -15.14 19.48 10.40
CA THR A 174 -15.98 19.63 9.23
C THR A 174 -15.79 21.03 8.64
N ILE A 175 -15.17 21.10 7.46
CA ILE A 175 -14.98 22.39 6.75
C ILE A 175 -16.28 22.79 6.05
N GLN A 176 -16.96 21.83 5.44
CA GLN A 176 -18.26 22.03 4.79
C GLN A 176 -19.13 20.79 5.00
N GLU A 177 -20.33 20.99 5.48
CA GLU A 177 -21.29 19.91 5.63
C GLU A 177 -21.79 19.40 4.28
N GLY A 178 -22.06 18.11 4.21
CA GLY A 178 -22.59 17.48 3.01
C GLY A 178 -22.59 15.97 3.11
N LYS A 179 -23.19 15.32 2.12
CA LYS A 179 -23.21 13.87 2.00
C LYS A 179 -23.04 13.48 0.54
N THR A 180 -22.10 12.61 0.28
CA THR A 180 -21.86 12.09 -1.06
C THR A 180 -21.51 10.60 -1.02
N SER A 181 -21.52 9.95 -2.18
CA SER A 181 -21.02 8.60 -2.35
C SER A 181 -20.24 8.51 -3.66
N GLY A 182 -19.14 7.80 -3.65
CA GLY A 182 -18.28 7.63 -4.82
C GLY A 182 -17.13 6.68 -4.52
N GLU A 183 -16.37 6.37 -5.56
CA GLU A 183 -15.14 5.62 -5.44
C GLU A 183 -14.06 6.51 -4.81
N LEU A 184 -13.32 5.98 -3.83
CA LEU A 184 -12.18 6.66 -3.24
C LEU A 184 -10.98 6.61 -4.19
N ILE A 185 -10.29 7.75 -4.32
CA ILE A 185 -9.00 7.89 -4.98
C ILE A 185 -8.15 8.85 -4.15
N GLY A 186 -6.85 8.66 -4.11
CA GLY A 186 -5.99 9.59 -3.39
C GLY A 186 -4.84 8.92 -2.64
N GLY A 187 -4.41 9.54 -1.55
CA GLY A 187 -3.27 9.22 -0.74
C GLY A 187 -2.33 10.40 -0.61
N ASN A 188 -1.02 10.19 -0.67
CA ASN A 188 -0.04 11.25 -0.51
C ASN A 188 -0.16 12.32 -1.62
N LEU A 189 -0.34 13.57 -1.20
CA LEU A 189 -0.59 14.72 -2.09
C LEU A 189 0.55 14.92 -3.11
N SER A 190 1.81 14.83 -2.65
CA SER A 190 2.97 15.00 -3.52
C SER A 190 3.01 13.98 -4.64
N LEU A 191 2.59 12.73 -4.37
CA LEU A 191 2.52 11.66 -5.35
C LEU A 191 1.31 11.83 -6.28
N ILE A 192 0.13 12.14 -5.72
CA ILE A 192 -1.09 12.40 -6.51
C ILE A 192 -0.87 13.55 -7.48
N ARG A 193 -0.19 14.65 -7.05
CA ARG A 193 0.17 15.77 -7.93
C ARG A 193 0.92 15.31 -9.18
N GLY A 194 1.82 14.35 -9.05
CA GLY A 194 2.56 13.76 -10.19
C GLY A 194 1.69 12.90 -11.12
N MET A 195 0.46 12.57 -10.71
CA MET A 195 -0.46 11.67 -11.43
C MET A 195 -1.71 12.39 -11.95
N VAL A 196 -1.75 13.72 -11.95
CA VAL A 196 -2.90 14.49 -12.47
C VAL A 196 -2.83 14.70 -13.99
N ALA A 197 -1.67 14.51 -14.60
CA ALA A 197 -1.47 14.69 -16.03
C ALA A 197 -0.39 13.75 -16.59
N GLY A 198 -0.34 13.60 -17.91
CA GLY A 198 0.67 12.82 -18.61
C GLY A 198 0.29 11.37 -18.83
N LYS A 199 1.27 10.54 -19.16
CA LYS A 199 1.10 9.11 -19.53
C LYS A 199 0.45 8.26 -18.41
N TYR A 200 0.67 8.64 -17.17
CA TYR A 200 0.21 7.92 -15.99
C TYR A 200 -0.83 8.70 -15.18
N SER A 201 -1.58 9.57 -15.89
CA SER A 201 -2.68 10.29 -15.24
C SER A 201 -3.78 9.36 -14.76
N LEU A 202 -4.37 9.74 -13.63
CA LEU A 202 -5.53 9.07 -13.04
C LEU A 202 -6.82 9.76 -13.52
N ASP A 203 -7.89 9.00 -13.60
CA ASP A 203 -9.22 9.55 -13.80
C ASP A 203 -9.86 9.89 -12.44
N PHE A 204 -10.06 11.17 -12.16
CA PHE A 204 -10.67 11.69 -10.93
C PHE A 204 -12.18 11.94 -11.06
N THR A 205 -12.77 11.67 -12.23
CA THR A 205 -14.19 11.97 -12.51
C THR A 205 -15.11 11.16 -11.61
N ASP A 206 -16.06 11.83 -10.95
CA ASP A 206 -17.06 11.24 -10.06
C ASP A 206 -16.47 10.41 -8.90
N LYS A 207 -15.30 10.80 -8.39
CA LYS A 207 -14.63 10.13 -7.28
C LYS A 207 -14.55 11.02 -6.04
N ILE A 208 -14.41 10.40 -4.89
CA ILE A 208 -14.08 11.08 -3.64
C ILE A 208 -12.57 11.09 -3.52
N LEU A 209 -11.99 12.28 -3.51
CA LEU A 209 -10.55 12.48 -3.33
C LEU A 209 -10.22 12.59 -1.85
N PHE A 210 -9.32 11.73 -1.36
CA PHE A 210 -8.70 11.91 -0.05
C PHE A 210 -7.22 12.21 -0.22
N LEU A 211 -6.68 13.08 0.62
CA LEU A 211 -5.29 13.50 0.55
C LEU A 211 -4.68 13.50 1.95
N GLU A 212 -3.44 13.06 2.04
CA GLU A 212 -2.59 13.19 3.22
C GLU A 212 -1.21 13.70 2.78
N GLU A 213 -0.50 14.36 3.68
CA GLU A 213 0.87 14.78 3.43
C GLU A 213 1.64 14.91 4.74
N LEU A 214 2.94 14.65 4.69
CA LEU A 214 3.87 14.80 5.80
C LEU A 214 4.65 16.11 5.65
N GLY A 215 4.77 16.89 6.74
CA GLY A 215 5.70 18.02 6.80
C GLY A 215 5.19 19.30 6.19
N PHE A 216 3.88 19.52 6.08
CA PHE A 216 3.37 20.87 5.96
C PHE A 216 3.59 21.60 7.28
N GLU A 217 4.56 22.52 7.29
CA GLU A 217 4.55 23.58 8.29
C GLU A 217 3.31 24.44 7.96
N THR A 218 2.30 24.34 8.77
CA THR A 218 1.25 25.36 8.81
C THR A 218 1.90 26.58 9.45
N ASP A 219 2.32 27.53 8.63
CA ASP A 219 2.60 28.88 9.13
C ASP A 219 1.32 29.38 9.80
N PRO A 220 1.40 29.86 11.06
CA PRO A 220 0.25 30.34 11.82
C PRO A 220 -0.41 31.55 11.19
#